data_e4c58ecc87a70360a743d34857875e4f
#
_entry.id   e4c58ecc87a70360a743d34857875e4f
#
_cell.length_a   1.000
_cell.length_b   1.000
_cell.length_c   1.000
_cell.angle_alpha   90.00
_cell.angle_beta   90.00
_cell.angle_gamma   90.00
#
_symmetry.space_group_name_H-M   'P 1'
#
loop_
_entity.id
_entity.type
_entity.pdbx_description
1 polymer ?
#
loop_
_entity_poly.entity_id
_entity_poly.type
_entity_poly.pdbx_seq_one_letter_code
_entity_poly.pdbx_strand_id
1 'polypeptide(L)'
;YTQNSETLYFNKMWTHHTDSGNNVYGGQSAKNIYLGETRIVTKVNSGTNPTYQEEYYKQYYYHSDHLSSASLISDYKGDEYQRIEYTPYGETWVEKTSNTGLEWLPYKFTAKELDEETGLYYYGARYLDPRYSRWISTDPALGEYIPGAGKATASEAGSLPGMGGIFNTVNLQLYHYAGNNPIKYTDPDGNFIVNTKRDYTREFM
;
A
#
# COMPACT_ATOMS: atom_id res chain seq x y z
N TYR A 1 7.68 -18.72 -18.84
CA TYR A 1 7.67 -17.93 -17.60
C TYR A 1 7.76 -18.93 -16.45
N THR A 2 8.86 -18.95 -15.72
CA THR A 2 8.93 -19.60 -14.41
C THR A 2 8.34 -18.61 -13.41
N GLN A 3 7.23 -18.95 -12.80
CA GLN A 3 6.65 -18.18 -11.70
C GLN A 3 7.61 -18.31 -10.51
N ASN A 4 8.16 -17.19 -10.06
CA ASN A 4 9.14 -17.18 -8.97
C ASN A 4 8.48 -17.10 -7.58
N SER A 5 7.30 -16.52 -7.51
CA SER A 5 6.53 -16.42 -6.27
C SER A 5 5.02 -16.42 -6.53
N GLU A 6 4.23 -16.77 -5.52
CA GLU A 6 2.77 -16.70 -5.56
C GLU A 6 2.24 -16.23 -4.21
N THR A 7 1.27 -15.30 -4.23
CA THR A 7 0.57 -14.87 -3.03
C THR A 7 -0.92 -15.15 -3.18
N LEU A 8 -1.46 -15.93 -2.25
CA LEU A 8 -2.88 -16.20 -2.13
C LEU A 8 -3.50 -15.25 -1.11
N TYR A 9 -4.51 -14.50 -1.53
CA TYR A 9 -5.26 -13.58 -0.69
C TYR A 9 -6.61 -14.20 -0.33
N PHE A 10 -6.76 -14.73 0.89
CA PHE A 10 -8.05 -15.20 1.39
C PHE A 10 -8.97 -14.03 1.73
N ASN A 11 -8.39 -12.99 2.30
CA ASN A 11 -8.98 -11.68 2.55
C ASN A 11 -7.88 -10.69 2.98
N LYS A 12 -8.22 -9.42 3.29
CA LYS A 12 -7.22 -8.43 3.75
C LYS A 12 -6.49 -8.82 5.04
N MET A 13 -7.09 -9.71 5.84
CA MET A 13 -6.54 -10.13 7.13
C MET A 13 -5.67 -11.37 7.05
N TRP A 14 -5.76 -12.16 5.97
CA TRP A 14 -5.02 -13.41 5.85
C TRP A 14 -4.50 -13.63 4.44
N THR A 15 -3.18 -13.79 4.34
CA THR A 15 -2.47 -14.06 3.09
C THR A 15 -1.53 -15.25 3.26
N HIS A 16 -1.22 -15.92 2.17
CA HIS A 16 -0.22 -16.97 2.11
C HIS A 16 0.70 -16.74 0.93
N HIS A 17 1.98 -16.59 1.20
CA HIS A 17 3.02 -16.34 0.19
C HIS A 17 3.92 -17.56 0.04
N THR A 18 4.16 -17.98 -1.19
CA THR A 18 5.12 -19.03 -1.54
C THR A 18 6.14 -18.47 -2.51
N ASP A 19 7.41 -18.77 -2.25
CA ASP A 19 8.52 -18.48 -3.16
C ASP A 19 9.00 -19.79 -3.78
N SER A 20 8.93 -19.90 -5.11
CA SER A 20 9.35 -21.10 -5.83
C SER A 20 10.86 -21.23 -5.98
N GLY A 21 11.61 -20.16 -5.74
CA GLY A 21 13.08 -20.14 -5.87
C GLY A 21 13.82 -20.66 -4.64
N ASN A 22 13.23 -20.58 -3.46
CA ASN A 22 13.80 -21.02 -2.19
C ASN A 22 12.79 -21.81 -1.38
N ASN A 23 12.58 -23.04 -1.76
CA ASN A 23 11.65 -23.97 -1.08
C ASN A 23 12.06 -24.35 0.35
N VAL A 24 12.86 -23.51 1.01
CA VAL A 24 13.40 -23.77 2.36
C VAL A 24 12.32 -23.66 3.44
N TYR A 25 11.19 -22.98 3.18
CA TYR A 25 10.21 -22.67 4.23
C TYR A 25 8.75 -23.04 3.91
N GLY A 26 8.46 -23.69 2.79
CA GLY A 26 7.10 -24.17 2.49
C GLY A 26 6.03 -23.09 2.41
N GLY A 27 6.43 -21.83 2.23
CA GLY A 27 5.56 -20.65 2.22
C GLY A 27 5.43 -19.98 3.59
N GLN A 28 4.89 -18.78 3.59
CA GLN A 28 4.65 -17.95 4.76
C GLN A 28 3.19 -17.52 4.81
N SER A 29 2.48 -17.84 5.90
CA SER A 29 1.16 -17.28 6.16
C SER A 29 1.27 -16.04 7.03
N ALA A 30 0.53 -15.01 6.68
CA ALA A 30 0.47 -13.77 7.43
C ALA A 30 -0.96 -13.45 7.86
N LYS A 31 -1.14 -13.15 9.15
CA LYS A 31 -2.38 -12.64 9.74
C LYS A 31 -2.21 -11.16 10.05
N ASN A 32 -2.98 -10.32 9.37
CA ASN A 32 -2.91 -8.87 9.48
C ASN A 32 -4.02 -8.35 10.38
N ILE A 33 -3.67 -7.50 11.34
CA ILE A 33 -4.60 -6.87 12.27
C ILE A 33 -4.63 -5.37 11.98
N TYR A 34 -5.83 -4.82 11.90
CA TYR A 34 -6.08 -3.43 11.55
C TYR A 34 -6.81 -2.68 12.66
N LEU A 35 -6.54 -1.39 12.77
CA LEU A 35 -7.36 -0.42 13.49
C LEU A 35 -7.93 0.54 12.44
N GLY A 36 -9.21 0.41 12.12
CA GLY A 36 -9.78 1.03 10.93
C GLY A 36 -9.10 0.52 9.66
N GLU A 37 -8.52 1.40 8.88
CA GLU A 37 -7.77 1.05 7.67
C GLU A 37 -6.26 0.94 7.90
N THR A 38 -5.78 1.29 9.09
CA THR A 38 -4.36 1.24 9.42
C THR A 38 -3.96 -0.14 9.90
N ARG A 39 -2.98 -0.77 9.25
CA ARG A 39 -2.37 -2.02 9.73
C ARG A 39 -1.52 -1.72 10.94
N ILE A 40 -1.78 -2.46 12.04
CA ILE A 40 -1.06 -2.28 13.30
C ILE A 40 -0.16 -3.48 13.64
N VAL A 41 -0.54 -4.69 13.24
CA VAL A 41 0.23 -5.90 13.52
C VAL A 41 0.13 -6.86 12.34
N THR A 42 1.25 -7.52 12.01
CA THR A 42 1.27 -8.73 11.20
C THR A 42 1.87 -9.86 12.04
N LYS A 43 1.17 -10.98 12.11
CA LYS A 43 1.66 -12.24 12.67
C LYS A 43 1.99 -13.19 11.54
N VAL A 44 3.18 -13.74 11.58
CA VAL A 44 3.70 -14.61 10.53
C VAL A 44 3.91 -16.02 11.08
N ASN A 45 3.66 -17.01 10.25
CA ASN A 45 4.02 -18.40 10.53
C ASN A 45 4.50 -19.13 9.27
N SER A 46 5.21 -20.21 9.46
CA SER A 46 5.53 -21.14 8.36
C SER A 46 4.24 -21.79 7.85
N GLY A 47 4.05 -21.78 6.52
CA GLY A 47 2.80 -22.24 5.91
C GLY A 47 2.49 -23.73 6.09
N THR A 48 3.50 -24.56 6.40
CA THR A 48 3.36 -26.01 6.43
C THR A 48 2.96 -26.60 7.78
N ASN A 49 3.32 -25.97 8.88
CA ASN A 49 2.96 -26.46 10.22
C ASN A 49 2.99 -25.31 11.25
N PRO A 50 2.02 -24.39 11.20
CA PRO A 50 1.98 -23.23 12.09
C PRO A 50 1.83 -23.66 13.54
N THR A 51 2.68 -23.16 14.41
CA THR A 51 2.56 -23.35 15.85
C THR A 51 2.16 -22.04 16.53
N TYR A 52 1.41 -22.13 17.62
CA TYR A 52 1.07 -20.96 18.44
C TYR A 52 2.33 -20.22 18.92
N GLN A 53 3.38 -20.98 19.25
CA GLN A 53 4.65 -20.42 19.72
C GLN A 53 5.36 -19.63 18.60
N GLU A 54 5.33 -20.12 17.36
CA GLU A 54 5.88 -19.39 16.21
C GLU A 54 5.15 -18.07 15.99
N GLU A 55 3.82 -18.07 15.96
CA GLU A 55 3.01 -16.85 15.83
C GLU A 55 3.20 -15.87 16.99
N TYR A 56 3.58 -16.35 18.18
CA TYR A 56 3.88 -15.50 19.32
C TYR A 56 5.20 -14.75 19.13
N TYR A 57 6.24 -15.39 18.64
CA TYR A 57 7.55 -14.78 18.44
C TYR A 57 7.65 -13.98 17.14
N LYS A 58 6.87 -14.33 16.13
CA LYS A 58 6.84 -13.66 14.83
C LYS A 58 5.67 -12.67 14.73
N GLN A 59 5.64 -11.71 15.64
CA GLN A 59 4.69 -10.61 15.66
C GLN A 59 5.44 -9.32 15.34
N TYR A 60 4.95 -8.62 14.33
CA TYR A 60 5.55 -7.39 13.81
C TYR A 60 4.57 -6.25 13.96
N TYR A 61 4.99 -5.20 14.68
CA TYR A 61 4.17 -4.03 15.01
C TYR A 61 4.57 -2.86 14.13
N TYR A 62 3.62 -2.31 13.40
CA TYR A 62 3.83 -1.21 12.47
C TYR A 62 3.70 0.13 13.16
N HIS A 63 4.74 0.94 13.08
CA HIS A 63 4.79 2.34 13.48
C HIS A 63 4.78 3.18 12.22
N SER A 64 3.56 3.56 11.80
CA SER A 64 3.36 4.23 10.52
C SER A 64 3.54 5.74 10.64
N ASP A 65 3.96 6.37 9.53
CA ASP A 65 3.97 7.81 9.39
C ASP A 65 2.55 8.39 9.19
N HIS A 66 2.47 9.71 8.94
CA HIS A 66 1.20 10.41 8.70
C HIS A 66 0.50 10.02 7.39
N LEU A 67 1.18 9.32 6.50
CA LEU A 67 0.66 8.76 5.24
C LEU A 67 0.27 7.27 5.40
N SER A 68 0.41 6.70 6.59
CA SER A 68 0.28 5.27 6.88
C SER A 68 1.40 4.40 6.27
N SER A 69 2.54 4.99 5.90
CA SER A 69 3.70 4.21 5.44
C SER A 69 4.41 3.53 6.61
N ALA A 70 4.89 2.31 6.40
CA ALA A 70 5.63 1.55 7.41
C ALA A 70 7.03 2.14 7.60
N SER A 71 7.19 3.09 8.51
CA SER A 71 8.49 3.76 8.76
C SER A 71 9.37 2.98 9.72
N LEU A 72 8.76 2.35 10.72
CA LEU A 72 9.43 1.46 11.67
C LEU A 72 8.54 0.25 11.91
N ILE A 73 9.15 -0.93 11.93
CA ILE A 73 8.51 -2.16 12.34
C ILE A 73 9.29 -2.71 13.53
N SER A 74 8.62 -2.98 14.63
CA SER A 74 9.22 -3.61 15.80
C SER A 74 8.78 -5.08 15.93
N ASP A 75 9.62 -5.89 16.57
CA ASP A 75 9.32 -7.28 16.87
C ASP A 75 8.44 -7.42 18.13
N TYR A 76 8.19 -8.67 18.57
CA TYR A 76 7.38 -8.99 19.75
C TYR A 76 7.98 -8.49 21.08
N LYS A 77 9.28 -8.14 21.11
CA LYS A 77 9.95 -7.54 22.28
C LYS A 77 9.90 -6.02 22.27
N GLY A 78 9.54 -5.42 21.14
CA GLY A 78 9.64 -3.98 20.90
C GLY A 78 10.98 -3.54 20.33
N ASP A 79 11.87 -4.47 19.98
CA ASP A 79 13.14 -4.16 19.34
C ASP A 79 12.91 -3.79 17.85
N GLU A 80 13.77 -2.91 17.31
CA GLU A 80 13.71 -2.53 15.90
C GLU A 80 13.96 -3.76 15.01
N TYR A 81 12.94 -4.17 14.27
CA TYR A 81 13.04 -5.24 13.28
C TYR A 81 13.39 -4.69 11.90
N GLN A 82 12.65 -3.65 11.45
CA GLN A 82 12.87 -3.01 10.17
C GLN A 82 12.64 -1.50 10.27
N ARG A 83 13.52 -0.73 9.64
CA ARG A 83 13.37 0.71 9.47
C ARG A 83 13.40 1.05 7.99
N ILE A 84 12.42 1.82 7.54
CA ILE A 84 12.30 2.22 6.14
C ILE A 84 12.09 3.73 6.07
N GLU A 85 12.88 4.39 5.24
CA GLU A 85 12.71 5.80 4.91
C GLU A 85 12.40 5.92 3.43
N TYR A 86 11.42 6.76 3.09
CA TYR A 86 10.92 6.90 1.74
C TYR A 86 11.19 8.29 1.17
N THR A 87 11.38 8.35 -0.15
CA THR A 87 11.17 9.58 -0.89
C THR A 87 9.70 9.97 -0.86
N PRO A 88 9.32 11.21 -1.21
CA PRO A 88 7.92 11.66 -1.20
C PRO A 88 6.95 10.77 -1.99
N TYR A 89 7.42 10.05 -3.00
CA TYR A 89 6.61 9.17 -3.84
C TYR A 89 6.78 7.67 -3.53
N GLY A 90 7.44 7.35 -2.42
CA GLY A 90 7.51 5.96 -1.93
C GLY A 90 8.69 5.15 -2.42
N GLU A 91 9.63 5.73 -3.18
CA GLU A 91 10.90 5.06 -3.42
C GLU A 91 11.63 4.89 -2.09
N THR A 92 12.14 3.70 -1.84
CA THR A 92 12.88 3.41 -0.61
C THR A 92 14.24 4.11 -0.64
N TRP A 93 14.44 5.06 0.29
CA TRP A 93 15.71 5.76 0.47
C TRP A 93 16.67 5.01 1.37
N VAL A 94 16.17 4.50 2.48
CA VAL A 94 16.91 3.67 3.44
C VAL A 94 16.03 2.51 3.84
N GLU A 95 16.59 1.32 3.82
CA GLU A 95 15.96 0.13 4.40
C GLU A 95 17.00 -0.61 5.23
N LYS A 96 16.70 -0.80 6.51
CA LYS A 96 17.51 -1.59 7.44
C LYS A 96 16.63 -2.65 8.06
N THR A 97 17.06 -3.89 7.99
CA THR A 97 16.35 -5.02 8.59
C THR A 97 17.30 -5.72 9.54
N SER A 98 16.79 -6.12 10.71
CA SER A 98 17.58 -6.92 11.66
C SER A 98 17.88 -8.29 11.05
N ASN A 99 19.07 -8.85 11.30
CA ASN A 99 19.53 -10.11 10.73
C ASN A 99 18.82 -11.37 11.30
N THR A 100 17.73 -11.24 12.02
CA THR A 100 17.06 -12.34 12.74
C THR A 100 15.97 -13.06 11.97
N GLY A 101 16.06 -13.11 10.66
CA GLY A 101 15.11 -13.77 9.76
C GLY A 101 14.53 -12.77 8.77
N LEU A 102 14.46 -13.18 7.53
CA LEU A 102 13.85 -12.37 6.48
C LEU A 102 12.39 -12.81 6.34
N GLU A 103 11.52 -12.18 7.13
CA GLU A 103 10.09 -12.39 6.95
C GLU A 103 9.61 -11.49 5.81
N TRP A 104 8.75 -12.03 4.97
CA TRP A 104 8.13 -11.28 3.90
C TRP A 104 7.06 -10.33 4.46
N LEU A 105 7.38 -9.03 4.50
CA LEU A 105 6.52 -7.94 4.98
C LEU A 105 6.34 -6.91 3.84
N PRO A 106 5.50 -7.19 2.84
CA PRO A 106 5.45 -6.44 1.59
C PRO A 106 4.78 -5.07 1.70
N TYR A 107 4.09 -4.80 2.80
CA TYR A 107 3.30 -3.58 2.95
C TYR A 107 4.16 -2.44 3.47
N LYS A 108 4.49 -1.50 2.59
CA LYS A 108 5.45 -0.43 2.83
C LYS A 108 4.81 0.96 2.73
N PHE A 109 5.05 1.70 1.65
CA PHE A 109 4.57 3.06 1.44
C PHE A 109 3.03 3.13 1.42
N THR A 110 2.44 4.07 2.15
CA THR A 110 0.98 4.27 2.31
C THR A 110 0.20 2.98 2.61
N ALA A 111 0.82 2.06 3.37
CA ALA A 111 0.31 0.72 3.69
C ALA A 111 0.00 -0.15 2.46
N LYS A 112 0.57 0.18 1.30
CA LYS A 112 0.40 -0.59 0.07
C LYS A 112 1.44 -1.69 -0.05
N GLU A 113 1.03 -2.75 -0.74
CA GLU A 113 1.90 -3.87 -1.06
C GLU A 113 2.89 -3.48 -2.15
N LEU A 114 4.17 -3.68 -1.88
CA LEU A 114 5.23 -3.58 -2.86
C LEU A 114 5.41 -4.95 -3.52
N ASP A 115 5.21 -4.99 -4.82
CA ASP A 115 5.64 -6.12 -5.64
C ASP A 115 7.16 -6.01 -5.84
N GLU A 116 7.90 -6.86 -5.16
CA GLU A 116 9.37 -6.81 -5.18
C GLU A 116 9.96 -7.17 -6.54
N GLU A 117 9.25 -7.97 -7.35
CA GLU A 117 9.72 -8.36 -8.69
C GLU A 117 9.67 -7.18 -9.67
N THR A 118 8.65 -6.33 -9.57
CA THR A 118 8.49 -5.18 -10.47
C THR A 118 8.93 -3.86 -9.85
N GLY A 119 8.94 -3.79 -8.51
CA GLY A 119 9.17 -2.56 -7.76
C GLY A 119 7.97 -1.60 -7.77
N LEU A 120 6.78 -2.09 -8.07
CA LEU A 120 5.56 -1.31 -8.15
C LEU A 120 4.70 -1.49 -6.89
N TYR A 121 4.00 -0.43 -6.47
CA TYR A 121 3.01 -0.51 -5.41
C TYR A 121 1.61 -0.77 -5.98
N TYR A 122 0.94 -1.78 -5.45
CA TYR A 122 -0.44 -2.10 -5.83
C TYR A 122 -1.46 -1.32 -5.01
N TYR A 123 -2.27 -0.50 -5.66
CA TYR A 123 -3.29 0.33 -5.02
C TYR A 123 -4.73 -0.16 -5.24
N GLY A 124 -4.91 -1.27 -5.94
CA GLY A 124 -6.23 -1.79 -6.31
C GLY A 124 -6.54 -1.50 -7.77
N ALA A 125 -6.91 -0.27 -8.11
CA ALA A 125 -7.23 0.10 -9.47
C ALA A 125 -6.00 0.38 -10.35
N ARG A 126 -4.89 0.81 -9.74
CA ARG A 126 -3.65 1.20 -10.45
C ARG A 126 -2.40 0.70 -9.73
N TYR A 127 -1.28 0.70 -10.46
CA TYR A 127 0.05 0.51 -9.92
C TYR A 127 0.83 1.83 -9.94
N LEU A 128 1.47 2.15 -8.81
CA LEU A 128 2.37 3.29 -8.67
C LEU A 128 3.82 2.84 -8.92
N ASP A 129 4.51 3.50 -9.84
CA ASP A 129 5.97 3.38 -9.95
C ASP A 129 6.63 4.50 -9.12
N PRO A 130 7.24 4.18 -7.97
CA PRO A 130 7.83 5.18 -7.10
C PRO A 130 9.07 5.85 -7.73
N ARG A 131 9.79 5.16 -8.61
CA ARG A 131 10.98 5.66 -9.30
C ARG A 131 10.65 6.80 -10.27
N TYR A 132 9.48 6.68 -10.92
CA TYR A 132 9.00 7.71 -11.87
C TYR A 132 7.97 8.64 -11.23
N SER A 133 7.60 8.41 -9.95
CA SER A 133 6.64 9.24 -9.21
C SER A 133 5.26 9.32 -9.88
N ARG A 134 4.81 8.23 -10.53
CA ARG A 134 3.62 8.21 -11.39
C ARG A 134 2.90 6.87 -11.36
N TRP A 135 1.60 6.94 -11.67
CA TRP A 135 0.86 5.76 -12.08
C TRP A 135 1.39 5.21 -13.41
N ILE A 136 1.38 3.89 -13.58
CA ILE A 136 1.76 3.25 -14.85
C ILE A 136 0.60 3.16 -15.86
N SER A 137 -0.64 3.43 -15.40
CA SER A 137 -1.85 3.48 -16.24
C SER A 137 -2.58 4.80 -16.01
N THR A 138 -3.44 5.16 -16.97
CA THR A 138 -4.29 6.35 -16.87
C THR A 138 -5.32 6.21 -15.77
N ASP A 139 -5.87 7.34 -15.33
CA ASP A 139 -6.95 7.39 -14.35
C ASP A 139 -8.17 6.63 -14.89
N PRO A 140 -8.75 5.66 -14.12
CA PRO A 140 -9.96 4.96 -14.52
C PRO A 140 -11.15 5.90 -14.77
N ALA A 141 -11.21 7.03 -14.08
CA ALA A 141 -12.24 8.05 -14.24
C ALA A 141 -12.05 8.95 -15.47
N LEU A 142 -11.04 8.69 -16.31
CA LEU A 142 -10.74 9.51 -17.51
C LEU A 142 -11.98 9.76 -18.37
N GLY A 143 -12.83 8.74 -18.57
CA GLY A 143 -14.06 8.87 -19.37
C GLY A 143 -15.08 9.85 -18.79
N GLU A 144 -15.01 10.11 -17.49
CA GLU A 144 -15.87 11.05 -16.76
C GLU A 144 -15.32 12.48 -16.82
N TYR A 145 -13.99 12.62 -16.99
CA TYR A 145 -13.34 13.94 -17.11
C TYR A 145 -13.50 14.58 -18.49
N ILE A 146 -13.79 13.78 -19.53
CA ILE A 146 -13.91 14.29 -20.90
C ILE A 146 -15.36 14.68 -21.20
N PRO A 147 -15.70 15.97 -21.35
CA PRO A 147 -17.03 16.40 -21.76
C PRO A 147 -17.37 15.81 -23.14
N GLY A 148 -18.48 15.09 -23.21
CA GLY A 148 -18.97 14.51 -24.47
C GLY A 148 -18.54 13.07 -24.76
N ALA A 149 -17.69 12.45 -23.95
CA ALA A 149 -17.38 11.02 -24.07
C ALA A 149 -18.51 10.10 -23.56
N GLY A 150 -19.65 10.66 -23.22
CA GLY A 150 -20.86 9.87 -23.11
C GLY A 150 -21.81 10.13 -21.97
N LYS A 151 -21.55 10.90 -20.91
CA LYS A 151 -22.56 11.06 -19.82
C LYS A 151 -22.40 12.25 -18.86
N ALA A 152 -21.30 12.95 -18.85
CA ALA A 152 -21.14 14.01 -17.85
C ALA A 152 -21.74 15.34 -18.30
N THR A 153 -22.72 15.82 -17.58
CA THR A 153 -23.12 17.23 -17.64
C THR A 153 -22.05 18.11 -17.00
N ALA A 154 -21.98 19.40 -17.34
CA ALA A 154 -21.02 20.32 -16.74
C ALA A 154 -21.13 20.40 -15.19
N SER A 155 -22.28 20.06 -14.63
CA SER A 155 -22.53 19.98 -13.17
C SER A 155 -21.91 18.71 -12.55
N GLU A 156 -21.99 17.59 -13.26
CA GLU A 156 -21.40 16.31 -12.84
C GLU A 156 -19.88 16.34 -12.94
N ALA A 157 -19.33 16.97 -13.97
CA ALA A 157 -17.90 17.15 -14.15
C ALA A 157 -17.23 17.96 -13.03
N GLY A 158 -17.98 18.86 -12.36
CA GLY A 158 -17.49 19.62 -11.21
C GLY A 158 -17.41 18.83 -9.92
N SER A 159 -18.09 17.67 -9.84
CA SER A 159 -18.13 16.79 -8.66
C SER A 159 -17.23 15.57 -8.79
N LEU A 160 -16.43 15.48 -9.85
CA LEU A 160 -15.55 14.33 -10.10
C LEU A 160 -14.48 14.16 -9.01
N PRO A 161 -14.03 12.91 -8.80
CA PRO A 161 -13.12 12.53 -7.73
C PRO A 161 -11.68 12.99 -7.95
N GLY A 162 -11.48 14.20 -8.08
CA GLY A 162 -10.22 14.90 -8.05
C GLY A 162 -10.50 16.28 -7.49
N MET A 163 -9.64 16.82 -6.65
CA MET A 163 -9.86 18.13 -6.06
C MET A 163 -10.02 19.19 -7.14
N GLY A 164 -11.25 19.67 -7.37
CA GLY A 164 -11.60 20.65 -8.39
C GLY A 164 -12.00 20.09 -9.76
N GLY A 165 -12.15 18.76 -9.89
CA GLY A 165 -12.65 18.11 -11.11
C GLY A 165 -11.86 18.52 -12.36
N ILE A 166 -12.54 18.70 -13.49
CA ILE A 166 -11.93 19.12 -14.76
C ILE A 166 -11.36 20.56 -14.75
N PHE A 167 -11.74 21.37 -13.76
CA PHE A 167 -11.25 22.76 -13.63
C PHE A 167 -9.87 22.83 -12.98
N ASN A 168 -9.39 21.72 -12.40
CA ASN A 168 -8.03 21.63 -11.90
C ASN A 168 -7.15 21.00 -12.98
N THR A 169 -6.26 21.78 -13.56
CA THR A 169 -5.35 21.33 -14.63
C THR A 169 -4.46 20.16 -14.22
N VAL A 170 -4.21 19.95 -12.93
CA VAL A 170 -3.47 18.80 -12.41
C VAL A 170 -4.19 17.50 -12.74
N ASN A 171 -5.51 17.48 -12.63
CA ASN A 171 -6.31 16.29 -12.94
C ASN A 171 -6.29 15.90 -14.43
N LEU A 172 -5.88 16.79 -15.31
CA LEU A 172 -5.67 16.49 -16.73
C LEU A 172 -4.34 15.74 -16.98
N GLN A 173 -3.47 15.68 -16.00
CA GLN A 173 -2.26 14.84 -16.04
C GLN A 173 -2.61 13.43 -15.57
N LEU A 174 -3.13 12.60 -16.43
CA LEU A 174 -3.75 11.31 -16.15
C LEU A 174 -2.90 10.29 -15.38
N TYR A 175 -1.60 10.53 -15.27
CA TYR A 175 -0.63 9.66 -14.60
C TYR A 175 -0.13 10.23 -13.27
N HIS A 176 -0.64 11.37 -12.82
CA HIS A 176 -0.17 11.97 -11.56
C HIS A 176 -0.63 11.14 -10.35
N TYR A 177 0.24 10.97 -9.37
CA TYR A 177 -0.10 10.46 -8.05
C TYR A 177 -0.41 11.61 -7.09
N ALA A 178 -1.46 11.48 -6.28
CA ALA A 178 -1.79 12.39 -5.17
C ALA A 178 -1.83 13.88 -5.57
N GLY A 179 -2.28 14.20 -6.80
CA GLY A 179 -2.33 15.59 -7.27
C GLY A 179 -0.98 16.29 -7.33
N ASN A 180 0.11 15.56 -7.52
CA ASN A 180 1.50 16.00 -7.41
C ASN A 180 1.88 16.59 -6.03
N ASN A 181 1.17 16.22 -4.99
CA ASN A 181 1.47 16.60 -3.61
C ASN A 181 1.34 15.40 -2.66
N PRO A 182 2.25 14.40 -2.77
CA PRO A 182 2.17 13.13 -2.05
C PRO A 182 2.42 13.24 -0.54
N ILE A 183 2.90 14.39 -0.06
CA ILE A 183 3.08 14.64 1.38
C ILE A 183 1.75 15.00 2.04
N LYS A 184 0.83 15.59 1.27
CA LYS A 184 -0.46 16.09 1.77
C LYS A 184 -1.62 15.16 1.42
N TYR A 185 -1.53 14.48 0.31
CA TYR A 185 -2.60 13.66 -0.23
C TYR A 185 -2.14 12.24 -0.45
N THR A 186 -3.08 11.32 -0.30
CA THR A 186 -2.92 9.90 -0.69
C THR A 186 -4.05 9.51 -1.61
N ASP A 187 -3.89 8.40 -2.29
CA ASP A 187 -4.94 7.74 -3.06
C ASP A 187 -5.11 6.32 -2.49
N PRO A 188 -6.13 6.06 -1.66
CA PRO A 188 -6.23 4.80 -0.92
C PRO A 188 -6.54 3.58 -1.78
N ASP A 189 -7.14 3.74 -2.94
CA ASP A 189 -7.64 2.64 -3.79
C ASP A 189 -7.21 2.72 -5.24
N GLY A 190 -6.43 3.73 -5.59
CA GLY A 190 -6.00 3.99 -6.97
C GLY A 190 -7.07 4.68 -7.82
N ASN A 191 -8.14 5.22 -7.22
CA ASN A 191 -9.21 5.94 -7.92
C ASN A 191 -9.35 7.39 -7.45
N PHE A 192 -9.18 7.63 -6.12
CA PHE A 192 -9.54 8.92 -5.51
C PHE A 192 -8.43 9.47 -4.63
N ILE A 193 -8.16 10.75 -4.79
CA ILE A 193 -7.22 11.49 -3.93
C ILE A 193 -7.94 11.94 -2.66
N VAL A 194 -7.37 11.62 -1.49
CA VAL A 194 -7.87 12.07 -0.19
C VAL A 194 -6.82 12.89 0.54
N ASN A 195 -7.28 13.84 1.38
CA ASN A 195 -6.40 14.60 2.26
C ASN A 195 -6.04 13.75 3.47
N THR A 196 -4.75 13.62 3.77
CA THR A 196 -4.24 12.86 4.93
C THR A 196 -4.58 13.50 6.27
N LYS A 197 -4.90 14.80 6.30
CA LYS A 197 -5.51 15.44 7.47
C LYS A 197 -7.00 15.09 7.52
N ARG A 198 -7.32 13.82 7.74
CA ARG A 198 -8.67 13.46 8.18
C ARG A 198 -8.92 14.12 9.51
N ASP A 199 -9.98 14.92 9.52
CA ASP A 199 -10.57 15.42 10.75
C ASP A 199 -11.28 14.23 11.42
N TYR A 200 -10.56 13.50 12.27
CA TYR A 200 -11.11 12.37 13.05
C TYR A 200 -12.29 12.79 13.96
N THR A 201 -12.60 14.08 14.01
CA THR A 201 -13.73 14.61 14.79
C THR A 201 -15.09 14.32 14.18
N ARG A 202 -15.18 13.86 12.94
CA ARG A 202 -16.48 13.58 12.27
C ARG A 202 -16.94 12.12 12.30
N GLU A 203 -16.12 11.19 12.74
CA GLU A 203 -16.48 9.77 12.79
C GLU A 203 -17.03 9.30 14.15
N PHE A 204 -17.14 10.21 15.15
CA PHE A 204 -17.65 9.90 16.49
C PHE A 204 -18.88 10.75 16.91
N MET A 205 -19.63 11.29 15.95
CA MET A 205 -20.93 11.91 16.23
C MET A 205 -22.07 11.15 15.58
#